data_b31c6645509ba9305b4f28be16c892dc
#
_entry.id   b31c6645509ba9305b4f28be16c892dc
#
_cell.length_a   1.000
_cell.length_b   1.000
_cell.length_c   1.000
_cell.angle_alpha   90.00
_cell.angle_beta   90.00
_cell.angle_gamma   90.00
#
_symmetry.space_group_name_H-M   'P 1'
#
loop_
_entity.id
_entity.type
_entity.pdbx_description
1 polymer ?
#
loop_
_entity_poly.entity_id
_entity_poly.type
_entity_poly.pdbx_seq_one_letter_code
_entity_poly.pdbx_strand_id
1 'polypeptide(L)'
;MPKNMSIKQRINASFILAAAFLLVLASNRLNQRNFSTVEQSVNSVFEDRLVVQEYIYRLNNLFHKKELALAKNGKNAGSPTQSSDIETILSDFEKTELTTKESKYLVDLKNSYTELQRMEENLSTNKGAGNAELKDKISSRLTRINNNLDELSEVQLYEGRQLTQRSQRSLGMNQLLSTLEIVFLVIIGILFLLIVFHREKPSMKTVEEDS
;
A
#
# COMPACT_ATOMS: atom_id res chain seq x y z
N MET A 1 -28.65 -43.30 -30.97
CA MET A 1 -29.95 -42.63 -30.65
C MET A 1 -29.75 -41.83 -29.39
N PRO A 2 -30.02 -40.56 -29.35
CA PRO A 2 -29.91 -39.75 -28.13
C PRO A 2 -31.03 -40.19 -27.17
N LYS A 3 -30.60 -40.68 -26.01
CA LYS A 3 -31.51 -41.19 -24.97
C LYS A 3 -32.23 -40.00 -24.34
N ASN A 4 -33.55 -39.96 -24.42
CA ASN A 4 -34.37 -38.91 -23.84
C ASN A 4 -34.16 -38.87 -22.32
N MET A 5 -33.48 -37.82 -21.84
CA MET A 5 -33.38 -37.53 -20.40
C MET A 5 -34.77 -37.22 -19.84
N SER A 6 -35.09 -37.79 -18.66
CA SER A 6 -36.29 -37.45 -17.90
C SER A 6 -36.36 -35.94 -17.64
N ILE A 7 -37.57 -35.38 -17.60
CA ILE A 7 -37.82 -33.96 -17.32
C ILE A 7 -37.14 -33.54 -15.98
N LYS A 8 -37.23 -34.39 -14.94
CA LYS A 8 -36.57 -34.14 -13.64
C LYS A 8 -35.05 -34.09 -13.75
N GLN A 9 -34.42 -34.93 -14.57
CA GLN A 9 -32.98 -34.95 -14.79
C GLN A 9 -32.55 -33.68 -15.53
N ARG A 10 -33.33 -33.20 -16.51
CA ARG A 10 -33.06 -31.94 -17.23
C ARG A 10 -33.13 -30.72 -16.31
N ILE A 11 -34.14 -30.67 -15.41
CA ILE A 11 -34.29 -29.59 -14.44
C ILE A 11 -33.12 -29.59 -13.44
N ASN A 12 -32.74 -30.75 -12.91
CA ASN A 12 -31.61 -30.85 -11.98
C ASN A 12 -30.29 -30.48 -12.64
N ALA A 13 -30.04 -30.92 -13.89
CA ALA A 13 -28.85 -30.55 -14.66
C ALA A 13 -28.80 -29.05 -14.93
N SER A 14 -29.94 -28.43 -15.28
CA SER A 14 -30.03 -26.99 -15.47
C SER A 14 -29.73 -26.19 -14.19
N PHE A 15 -30.24 -26.69 -13.05
CA PHE A 15 -30.00 -26.06 -11.75
C PHE A 15 -28.53 -26.12 -11.34
N ILE A 16 -27.88 -27.27 -11.55
CA ILE A 16 -26.44 -27.45 -11.29
C ILE A 16 -25.61 -26.52 -12.19
N LEU A 17 -25.97 -26.42 -13.46
CA LEU A 17 -25.28 -25.54 -14.40
C LEU A 17 -25.43 -24.06 -14.00
N ALA A 18 -26.64 -23.66 -13.58
CA ALA A 18 -26.90 -22.31 -13.10
C ALA A 18 -26.10 -22.00 -11.81
N ALA A 19 -26.01 -22.95 -10.87
CA ALA A 19 -25.22 -22.82 -9.66
C ALA A 19 -23.73 -22.68 -9.97
N ALA A 20 -23.18 -23.48 -10.89
CA ALA A 20 -21.81 -23.37 -11.37
C ALA A 20 -21.54 -22.01 -12.00
N PHE A 21 -22.42 -21.52 -12.84
CA PHE A 21 -22.31 -20.21 -13.47
C PHE A 21 -22.29 -19.07 -12.45
N LEU A 22 -23.21 -19.10 -11.46
CA LEU A 22 -23.24 -18.11 -10.38
C LEU A 22 -21.97 -18.13 -9.54
N LEU A 23 -21.41 -19.31 -9.29
CA LEU A 23 -20.16 -19.46 -8.54
C LEU A 23 -18.97 -18.84 -9.29
N VAL A 24 -18.87 -19.08 -10.59
CA VAL A 24 -17.83 -18.46 -11.45
C VAL A 24 -17.98 -16.94 -11.49
N LEU A 25 -19.21 -16.42 -11.61
CA LEU A 25 -19.47 -14.99 -11.58
C LEU A 25 -19.06 -14.35 -10.23
N ALA A 26 -19.42 -15.00 -9.12
CA ALA A 26 -19.05 -14.51 -7.79
C ALA A 26 -17.54 -14.50 -7.58
N SER A 27 -16.84 -15.55 -8.01
CA SER A 27 -15.39 -15.65 -7.98
C SER A 27 -14.71 -14.56 -8.81
N ASN A 28 -15.17 -14.34 -10.04
CA ASN A 28 -14.64 -13.29 -10.89
C ASN A 28 -14.79 -11.89 -10.25
N ARG A 29 -15.92 -11.64 -9.58
CA ARG A 29 -16.14 -10.37 -8.88
C ARG A 29 -15.20 -10.17 -7.70
N LEU A 30 -14.91 -11.23 -6.94
CA LEU A 30 -13.96 -11.21 -5.83
C LEU A 30 -12.52 -11.02 -6.32
N ASN A 31 -12.14 -11.70 -7.40
CA ASN A 31 -10.84 -11.54 -8.04
C ASN A 31 -10.58 -10.10 -8.47
N GLN A 32 -11.55 -9.45 -9.12
CA GLN A 32 -11.40 -8.05 -9.53
C GLN A 32 -11.17 -7.11 -8.34
N ARG A 33 -11.90 -7.30 -7.22
CA ARG A 33 -11.71 -6.47 -6.02
C ARG A 33 -10.34 -6.67 -5.39
N ASN A 34 -9.86 -7.90 -5.31
CA ASN A 34 -8.55 -8.21 -4.75
C ASN A 34 -7.41 -7.66 -5.62
N PHE A 35 -7.55 -7.75 -6.94
CA PHE A 35 -6.57 -7.20 -7.88
C PHE A 35 -6.49 -5.68 -7.79
N SER A 36 -7.62 -4.98 -7.73
CA SER A 36 -7.68 -3.53 -7.53
C SER A 36 -7.02 -3.10 -6.21
N THR A 37 -7.19 -3.87 -5.13
CA THR A 37 -6.52 -3.59 -3.85
C THR A 37 -4.99 -3.72 -3.97
N VAL A 38 -4.50 -4.72 -4.69
CA VAL A 38 -3.05 -4.90 -4.93
C VAL A 38 -2.49 -3.77 -5.78
N GLU A 39 -3.15 -3.44 -6.88
CA GLU A 39 -2.77 -2.34 -7.77
C GLU A 39 -2.70 -1.00 -7.02
N GLN A 40 -3.74 -0.68 -6.25
CA GLN A 40 -3.79 0.53 -5.43
C GLN A 40 -2.66 0.55 -4.37
N SER A 41 -2.38 -0.60 -3.74
CA SER A 41 -1.28 -0.69 -2.76
C SER A 41 0.08 -0.51 -3.41
N VAL A 42 0.30 -1.07 -4.61
CA VAL A 42 1.56 -0.93 -5.35
C VAL A 42 1.77 0.53 -5.78
N ASN A 43 0.75 1.18 -6.33
CA ASN A 43 0.82 2.58 -6.74
C ASN A 43 1.10 3.49 -5.54
N SER A 44 0.39 3.29 -4.42
CA SER A 44 0.61 4.06 -3.19
C SER A 44 2.03 3.87 -2.63
N VAL A 45 2.58 2.64 -2.68
CA VAL A 45 3.98 2.43 -2.27
C VAL A 45 4.95 3.18 -3.17
N PHE A 46 4.71 3.18 -4.48
CA PHE A 46 5.62 3.80 -5.43
C PHE A 46 5.52 5.34 -5.41
N GLU A 47 4.30 5.88 -5.56
CA GLU A 47 4.10 7.32 -5.71
C GLU A 47 4.25 8.07 -4.38
N ASP A 48 3.74 7.51 -3.28
CA ASP A 48 3.75 8.22 -2.00
C ASP A 48 4.99 7.89 -1.15
N ARG A 49 5.42 6.62 -1.12
CA ARG A 49 6.46 6.21 -0.18
C ARG A 49 7.88 6.36 -0.73
N LEU A 50 8.13 5.98 -1.98
CA LEU A 50 9.45 6.13 -2.59
C LEU A 50 9.80 7.58 -2.86
N VAL A 51 8.84 8.39 -3.33
CA VAL A 51 9.05 9.82 -3.58
C VAL A 51 9.33 10.56 -2.27
N VAL A 52 8.55 10.27 -1.22
CA VAL A 52 8.78 10.85 0.11
C VAL A 52 10.13 10.42 0.68
N GLN A 53 10.53 9.15 0.51
CA GLN A 53 11.84 8.68 0.94
C GLN A 53 12.99 9.39 0.21
N GLU A 54 12.82 9.70 -1.09
CA GLU A 54 13.77 10.52 -1.83
C GLU A 54 13.87 11.94 -1.24
N TYR A 55 12.74 12.56 -0.90
CA TYR A 55 12.75 13.89 -0.26
C TYR A 55 13.49 13.87 1.07
N ILE A 56 13.23 12.87 1.94
CA ILE A 56 13.93 12.70 3.21
C ILE A 56 15.44 12.54 2.97
N TYR A 57 15.85 11.71 2.02
CA TYR A 57 17.26 11.50 1.67
C TYR A 57 17.93 12.79 1.18
N ARG A 58 17.27 13.54 0.30
CA ARG A 58 17.79 14.81 -0.21
C ARG A 58 17.90 15.86 0.89
N LEU A 59 16.90 15.97 1.76
CA LEU A 59 16.94 16.86 2.92
C LEU A 59 18.08 16.50 3.88
N ASN A 60 18.25 15.22 4.23
CA ASN A 60 19.37 14.75 5.03
C ASN A 60 20.73 15.17 4.44
N ASN A 61 20.91 14.99 3.14
CA ASN A 61 22.16 15.40 2.48
C ASN A 61 22.38 16.92 2.53
N LEU A 62 21.31 17.72 2.39
CA LEU A 62 21.42 19.19 2.45
C LEU A 62 21.71 19.65 3.88
N PHE A 63 21.08 19.10 4.88
CA PHE A 63 21.34 19.46 6.28
C PHE A 63 22.72 18.96 6.74
N HIS A 64 23.15 17.79 6.31
CA HIS A 64 24.51 17.33 6.58
C HIS A 64 25.59 18.25 5.96
N LYS A 65 25.36 18.75 4.73
CA LYS A 65 26.26 19.77 4.14
C LYS A 65 26.28 21.05 4.96
N LYS A 66 25.15 21.50 5.51
CA LYS A 66 25.09 22.67 6.41
C LYS A 66 25.88 22.43 7.70
N GLU A 67 25.72 21.24 8.29
CA GLU A 67 26.46 20.83 9.50
C GLU A 67 27.98 20.84 9.26
N LEU A 68 28.44 20.25 8.15
CA LEU A 68 29.85 20.27 7.75
C LEU A 68 30.38 21.70 7.50
N ALA A 69 29.56 22.56 6.88
CA ALA A 69 29.93 23.95 6.64
C ALA A 69 30.05 24.73 7.96
N LEU A 70 29.15 24.48 8.93
CA LEU A 70 29.22 25.06 10.27
C LEU A 70 30.50 24.62 11.02
N ALA A 71 30.83 23.33 10.98
CA ALA A 71 32.04 22.77 11.62
C ALA A 71 33.36 23.31 11.04
N LYS A 72 33.40 23.56 9.72
CA LYS A 72 34.58 24.10 9.03
C LYS A 72 34.77 25.61 9.18
N ASN A 73 34.03 26.27 10.06
CA ASN A 73 34.01 27.74 10.18
C ASN A 73 33.74 28.48 8.85
N GLY A 74 33.13 27.80 7.89
CA GLY A 74 32.84 28.28 6.56
C GLY A 74 31.76 29.37 6.56
N LYS A 75 32.06 30.48 5.88
CA LYS A 75 31.11 31.58 5.64
C LYS A 75 29.89 31.19 4.77
N ASN A 76 29.81 29.92 4.36
CA ASN A 76 28.84 29.41 3.39
C ASN A 76 27.76 28.50 4.01
N ALA A 77 27.52 28.55 5.32
CA ALA A 77 26.48 27.75 5.97
C ALA A 77 25.04 28.05 5.47
N GLY A 78 24.84 29.21 4.85
CA GLY A 78 23.58 29.68 4.28
C GLY A 78 23.67 30.02 2.80
N SER A 79 24.15 29.09 1.93
CA SER A 79 24.08 29.33 0.49
C SER A 79 22.63 29.52 0.03
N PRO A 80 22.29 30.62 -0.69
CA PRO A 80 20.93 30.88 -1.15
C PRO A 80 20.32 29.71 -1.97
N THR A 81 21.15 29.06 -2.77
CA THR A 81 20.75 27.90 -3.59
C THR A 81 20.31 26.71 -2.71
N GLN A 82 21.05 26.41 -1.63
CA GLN A 82 20.66 25.33 -0.72
C GLN A 82 19.36 25.62 0.03
N SER A 83 19.11 26.87 0.38
CA SER A 83 17.87 27.27 1.05
C SER A 83 16.67 27.13 0.11
N SER A 84 16.78 27.54 -1.14
CA SER A 84 15.76 27.36 -2.16
C SER A 84 15.47 25.88 -2.44
N ASP A 85 16.49 25.02 -2.47
CA ASP A 85 16.31 23.59 -2.67
C ASP A 85 15.57 22.95 -1.50
N ILE A 86 15.90 23.30 -0.25
CA ILE A 86 15.21 22.81 0.95
C ILE A 86 13.74 23.21 0.95
N GLU A 87 13.44 24.49 0.67
CA GLU A 87 12.06 24.99 0.63
C GLU A 87 11.23 24.31 -0.45
N THR A 88 11.81 24.08 -1.63
CA THR A 88 11.16 23.36 -2.71
C THR A 88 10.83 21.93 -2.30
N ILE A 89 11.79 21.20 -1.73
CA ILE A 89 11.56 19.81 -1.27
C ILE A 89 10.50 19.76 -0.17
N LEU A 90 10.55 20.67 0.81
CA LEU A 90 9.54 20.72 1.89
C LEU A 90 8.15 21.03 1.35
N SER A 91 8.04 21.91 0.34
CA SER A 91 6.77 22.22 -0.33
C SER A 91 6.25 21.04 -1.14
N ASP A 92 7.13 20.31 -1.83
CA ASP A 92 6.73 19.14 -2.61
C ASP A 92 6.36 17.97 -1.70
N PHE A 93 7.06 17.80 -0.58
CA PHE A 93 6.69 16.82 0.45
C PHE A 93 5.28 17.08 1.01
N GLU A 94 4.93 18.34 1.26
CA GLU A 94 3.59 18.72 1.76
C GLU A 94 2.44 18.40 0.79
N LYS A 95 2.73 18.28 -0.51
CA LYS A 95 1.74 17.93 -1.55
C LYS A 95 1.47 16.43 -1.66
N THR A 96 2.29 15.59 -1.03
CA THR A 96 2.10 14.15 -1.02
C THR A 96 0.98 13.73 -0.05
N GLU A 97 0.47 12.49 -0.17
CA GLU A 97 -0.50 11.96 0.79
C GLU A 97 0.18 11.65 2.13
N LEU A 98 -0.02 12.53 3.10
CA LEU A 98 0.58 12.43 4.42
C LEU A 98 -0.35 11.73 5.42
N THR A 99 0.19 10.79 6.18
CA THR A 99 -0.46 10.30 7.41
C THR A 99 -0.44 11.38 8.49
N THR A 100 -1.28 11.23 9.51
CA THR A 100 -1.30 12.17 10.66
C THR A 100 0.06 12.29 11.34
N LYS A 101 0.85 11.21 11.40
CA LYS A 101 2.19 11.22 11.99
C LYS A 101 3.17 11.99 11.10
N GLU A 102 3.18 11.72 9.81
CA GLU A 102 4.03 12.41 8.85
C GLU A 102 3.76 13.91 8.83
N SER A 103 2.49 14.30 8.78
CA SER A 103 2.10 15.71 8.83
C SER A 103 2.64 16.41 10.09
N LYS A 104 2.59 15.74 11.25
CA LYS A 104 3.15 16.29 12.49
C LYS A 104 4.65 16.50 12.40
N TYR A 105 5.41 15.47 11.99
CA TYR A 105 6.86 15.57 11.88
C TYR A 105 7.30 16.56 10.80
N LEU A 106 6.55 16.65 9.69
CA LEU A 106 6.83 17.64 8.65
C LEU A 106 6.63 19.08 9.14
N VAL A 107 5.58 19.33 9.93
CA VAL A 107 5.35 20.64 10.57
C VAL A 107 6.48 20.97 11.54
N ASP A 108 6.90 20.03 12.38
CA ASP A 108 8.03 20.22 13.32
C ASP A 108 9.35 20.45 12.58
N LEU A 109 9.56 19.77 11.46
CA LEU A 109 10.72 19.97 10.58
C LEU A 109 10.72 21.39 9.97
N LYS A 110 9.60 21.83 9.39
CA LYS A 110 9.44 23.17 8.81
C LYS A 110 9.68 24.27 9.85
N ASN A 111 9.13 24.11 11.05
CA ASN A 111 9.35 25.07 12.15
C ASN A 111 10.82 25.10 12.55
N SER A 112 11.46 23.94 12.70
CA SER A 112 12.88 23.83 13.05
C SER A 112 13.77 24.44 11.97
N TYR A 113 13.41 24.28 10.70
CA TYR A 113 14.13 24.88 9.59
C TYR A 113 13.98 26.42 9.56
N THR A 114 12.78 26.94 9.78
CA THR A 114 12.54 28.38 9.86
C THR A 114 13.37 29.04 10.98
N GLU A 115 13.44 28.38 12.15
CA GLU A 115 14.28 28.85 13.26
C GLU A 115 15.76 28.77 12.91
N LEU A 116 16.22 27.71 12.23
CA LEU A 116 17.58 27.56 11.73
C LEU A 116 17.96 28.72 10.81
N GLN A 117 17.11 29.06 9.83
CA GLN A 117 17.34 30.17 8.92
C GLN A 117 17.55 31.49 9.67
N ARG A 118 16.70 31.79 10.66
CA ARG A 118 16.84 33.01 11.49
C ARG A 118 18.18 33.03 12.28
N MET A 119 18.60 31.88 12.79
CA MET A 119 19.88 31.77 13.50
C MET A 119 21.06 31.93 12.56
N GLU A 120 21.01 31.37 11.34
CA GLU A 120 22.05 31.52 10.30
C GLU A 120 22.14 32.98 9.85
N GLU A 121 21.06 33.69 9.68
CA GLU A 121 21.00 35.11 9.33
C GLU A 121 21.62 35.97 10.45
N ASN A 122 21.28 35.69 11.70
CA ASN A 122 21.87 36.36 12.86
C ASN A 122 23.37 36.08 12.97
N LEU A 123 23.83 34.87 12.64
CA LEU A 123 25.27 34.55 12.65
C LEU A 123 26.03 35.29 11.55
N SER A 124 25.38 35.52 10.38
CA SER A 124 26.01 36.27 9.27
C SER A 124 26.16 37.77 9.55
N THR A 125 25.21 38.34 10.30
CA THR A 125 25.16 39.78 10.61
C THR A 125 26.00 40.14 11.83
N ASN A 126 26.09 39.26 12.83
CA ASN A 126 26.82 39.50 14.08
C ASN A 126 28.26 38.99 14.02
N LYS A 127 29.24 39.92 13.96
CA LYS A 127 30.68 39.59 13.95
C LYS A 127 31.32 39.58 15.35
N GLY A 128 30.55 39.42 16.44
CA GLY A 128 31.01 39.62 17.81
C GLY A 128 31.20 38.33 18.64
N ALA A 129 31.51 38.49 19.93
CA ALA A 129 31.83 37.42 20.89
C ALA A 129 30.73 36.39 21.16
N GLY A 130 29.49 36.64 20.72
CA GLY A 130 28.33 35.69 20.86
C GLY A 130 28.27 34.58 19.83
N ASN A 131 29.22 34.49 18.90
CA ASN A 131 29.17 33.56 17.78
C ASN A 131 29.33 32.09 18.19
N ALA A 132 30.04 31.80 19.30
CA ALA A 132 30.21 30.43 19.79
C ALA A 132 28.86 29.84 20.31
N GLU A 133 28.19 30.58 21.17
CA GLU A 133 26.86 30.16 21.71
C GLU A 133 25.81 30.00 20.60
N LEU A 134 25.82 30.91 19.61
CA LEU A 134 24.91 30.86 18.48
C LEU A 134 25.21 29.64 17.59
N LYS A 135 26.48 29.28 17.38
CA LYS A 135 26.86 28.06 16.67
C LYS A 135 26.38 26.79 17.39
N ASP A 136 26.49 26.74 18.71
CA ASP A 136 26.00 25.63 19.51
C ASP A 136 24.47 25.49 19.39
N LYS A 137 23.74 26.61 19.38
CA LYS A 137 22.29 26.63 19.13
C LYS A 137 21.94 26.11 17.72
N ILE A 138 22.67 26.54 16.70
CA ILE A 138 22.52 26.07 15.32
C ILE A 138 22.79 24.57 15.23
N SER A 139 23.88 24.07 15.86
CA SER A 139 24.21 22.65 15.90
C SER A 139 23.09 21.83 16.55
N SER A 140 22.59 22.29 17.72
CA SER A 140 21.46 21.65 18.39
C SER A 140 20.19 21.63 17.52
N ARG A 141 19.96 22.69 16.76
CA ARG A 141 18.81 22.76 15.83
C ARG A 141 18.97 21.79 14.65
N LEU A 142 20.17 21.69 14.07
CA LEU A 142 20.48 20.71 13.03
C LEU A 142 20.28 19.28 13.52
N THR A 143 20.75 18.96 14.75
CA THR A 143 20.50 17.66 15.37
C THR A 143 18.99 17.36 15.49
N ARG A 144 18.19 18.35 15.90
CA ARG A 144 16.72 18.17 15.98
C ARG A 144 16.09 17.95 14.61
N ILE A 145 16.56 18.65 13.58
CA ILE A 145 16.12 18.45 12.18
C ILE A 145 16.44 17.04 11.72
N ASN A 146 17.66 16.55 11.96
CA ASN A 146 18.06 15.20 11.61
C ASN A 146 17.19 14.16 12.34
N ASN A 147 16.92 14.32 13.63
CA ASN A 147 16.01 13.45 14.37
C ASN A 147 14.58 13.43 13.77
N ASN A 148 14.05 14.58 13.36
CA ASN A 148 12.75 14.65 12.70
C ASN A 148 12.74 13.91 11.34
N LEU A 149 13.83 13.98 10.59
CA LEU A 149 13.98 13.24 9.33
C LEU A 149 14.10 11.74 9.56
N ASP A 150 14.80 11.30 10.61
CA ASP A 150 14.90 9.91 11.00
C ASP A 150 13.52 9.35 11.41
N GLU A 151 12.76 10.08 12.22
CA GLU A 151 11.38 9.72 12.59
C GLU A 151 10.46 9.63 11.36
N LEU A 152 10.58 10.57 10.41
CA LEU A 152 9.85 10.50 9.13
C LEU A 152 10.24 9.25 8.34
N SER A 153 11.53 8.92 8.28
CA SER A 153 12.03 7.71 7.60
C SER A 153 11.46 6.43 8.24
N GLU A 154 11.41 6.37 9.58
CA GLU A 154 10.82 5.23 10.30
C GLU A 154 9.32 5.09 10.02
N VAL A 155 8.58 6.20 9.98
CA VAL A 155 7.16 6.18 9.62
C VAL A 155 6.97 5.67 8.20
N GLN A 156 7.78 6.13 7.23
CA GLN A 156 7.73 5.65 5.85
C GLN A 156 7.97 4.13 5.75
N LEU A 157 8.98 3.64 6.47
CA LEU A 157 9.30 2.22 6.50
C LEU A 157 8.16 1.39 7.10
N TYR A 158 7.55 1.88 8.19
CA TYR A 158 6.42 1.23 8.84
C TYR A 158 5.20 1.16 7.90
N GLU A 159 4.81 2.28 7.32
CA GLU A 159 3.67 2.36 6.40
C GLU A 159 3.89 1.49 5.14
N GLY A 160 5.09 1.53 4.57
CA GLY A 160 5.46 0.67 3.44
C GLY A 160 5.33 -0.83 3.77
N ARG A 161 5.74 -1.26 4.98
CA ARG A 161 5.55 -2.64 5.45
C ARG A 161 4.07 -2.99 5.60
N GLN A 162 3.25 -2.09 6.13
CA GLN A 162 1.81 -2.30 6.27
C GLN A 162 1.13 -2.48 4.90
N LEU A 163 1.47 -1.65 3.92
CA LEU A 163 0.95 -1.77 2.55
C LEU A 163 1.36 -3.09 1.91
N THR A 164 2.62 -3.49 2.05
CA THR A 164 3.13 -4.78 1.55
C THR A 164 2.40 -5.96 2.19
N GLN A 165 2.18 -5.94 3.50
CA GLN A 165 1.45 -7.00 4.20
C GLN A 165 -0.02 -7.08 3.76
N ARG A 166 -0.69 -5.94 3.56
CA ARG A 166 -2.07 -5.90 3.04
C ARG A 166 -2.14 -6.49 1.64
N SER A 167 -1.20 -6.13 0.77
CA SER A 167 -1.08 -6.67 -0.58
C SER A 167 -0.88 -8.19 -0.57
N GLN A 168 0.03 -8.70 0.25
CA GLN A 168 0.28 -10.14 0.41
C GLN A 168 -0.94 -10.91 0.93
N ARG A 169 -1.67 -10.35 1.90
CA ARG A 169 -2.93 -10.95 2.39
C ARG A 169 -3.99 -11.01 1.29
N SER A 170 -4.12 -9.96 0.50
CA SER A 170 -5.05 -9.90 -0.61
C SER A 170 -4.73 -10.97 -1.67
N LEU A 171 -3.45 -11.12 -2.02
CA LEU A 171 -2.98 -12.17 -2.94
C LEU A 171 -3.21 -13.58 -2.39
N GLY A 172 -2.90 -13.81 -1.12
CA GLY A 172 -3.11 -15.10 -0.46
C GLY A 172 -4.59 -15.49 -0.39
N MET A 173 -5.48 -14.54 -0.08
CA MET A 173 -6.93 -14.76 -0.10
C MET A 173 -7.42 -15.10 -1.51
N ASN A 174 -6.91 -14.43 -2.53
CA ASN A 174 -7.25 -14.69 -3.91
C ASN A 174 -6.87 -16.12 -4.34
N GLN A 175 -5.68 -16.58 -3.95
CA GLN A 175 -5.22 -17.94 -4.22
C GLN A 175 -6.11 -19.00 -3.53
N LEU A 176 -6.48 -18.77 -2.28
CA LEU A 176 -7.39 -19.68 -1.56
C LEU A 176 -8.77 -19.75 -2.23
N LEU A 177 -9.34 -18.59 -2.60
CA LEU A 177 -10.64 -18.53 -3.28
C LEU A 177 -10.61 -19.23 -4.64
N SER A 178 -9.56 -19.04 -5.42
CA SER A 178 -9.35 -19.71 -6.71
C SER A 178 -9.25 -21.23 -6.55
N THR A 179 -8.51 -21.71 -5.53
CA THR A 179 -8.39 -23.13 -5.23
C THR A 179 -9.74 -23.73 -4.82
N LEU A 180 -10.50 -23.05 -3.96
CA LEU A 180 -11.87 -23.45 -3.57
C LEU A 180 -12.81 -23.52 -4.78
N GLU A 181 -12.75 -22.54 -5.66
CA GLU A 181 -13.55 -22.50 -6.89
C GLU A 181 -13.31 -23.74 -7.75
N ILE A 182 -12.04 -24.09 -7.98
CA ILE A 182 -11.67 -25.30 -8.76
C ILE A 182 -12.23 -26.54 -8.10
N VAL A 183 -12.11 -26.69 -6.78
CA VAL A 183 -12.63 -27.84 -6.03
C VAL A 183 -14.15 -27.93 -6.18
N PHE A 184 -14.87 -26.82 -6.02
CA PHE A 184 -16.32 -26.78 -6.21
C PHE A 184 -16.74 -27.09 -7.63
N LEU A 185 -16.04 -26.58 -8.65
CA LEU A 185 -16.32 -26.90 -10.04
C LEU A 185 -16.12 -28.39 -10.34
N VAL A 186 -15.08 -29.01 -9.77
CA VAL A 186 -14.86 -30.46 -9.92
C VAL A 186 -16.00 -31.26 -9.28
N ILE A 187 -16.41 -30.89 -8.05
CA ILE A 187 -17.55 -31.57 -7.36
C ILE A 187 -18.84 -31.43 -8.16
N ILE A 188 -19.14 -30.21 -8.65
CA ILE A 188 -20.30 -29.93 -9.48
C ILE A 188 -20.25 -30.75 -10.77
N GLY A 189 -19.08 -30.83 -11.41
CA GLY A 189 -18.87 -31.63 -12.62
C GLY A 189 -19.15 -33.13 -12.37
N ILE A 190 -18.65 -33.68 -11.25
CA ILE A 190 -18.90 -35.07 -10.89
C ILE A 190 -20.41 -35.31 -10.63
N LEU A 191 -21.08 -34.42 -9.88
CA LEU A 191 -22.51 -34.50 -9.64
C LEU A 191 -23.31 -34.44 -10.94
N PHE A 192 -22.94 -33.58 -11.85
CA PHE A 192 -23.53 -33.47 -13.18
C PHE A 192 -23.40 -34.80 -13.96
N LEU A 193 -22.19 -35.37 -13.98
CA LEU A 193 -21.94 -36.66 -14.62
C LEU A 193 -22.79 -37.79 -13.99
N LEU A 194 -22.87 -37.84 -12.67
CA LEU A 194 -23.68 -38.85 -11.96
C LEU A 194 -25.17 -38.74 -12.34
N ILE A 195 -25.71 -37.50 -12.48
CA ILE A 195 -27.11 -37.30 -12.86
C ILE A 195 -27.34 -37.70 -14.31
N VAL A 196 -26.40 -37.37 -15.23
CA VAL A 196 -26.52 -37.69 -16.65
C VAL A 196 -26.40 -39.20 -16.89
N PHE A 197 -25.49 -39.88 -16.16
CA PHE A 197 -25.25 -41.31 -16.32
C PHE A 197 -26.06 -42.20 -15.37
N HIS A 198 -26.74 -41.62 -14.37
CA HIS A 198 -27.61 -42.40 -13.46
C HIS A 198 -28.81 -42.94 -14.22
N ARG A 199 -28.81 -44.28 -14.37
CA ARG A 199 -29.87 -45.01 -15.08
C ARG A 199 -31.00 -45.27 -14.10
N GLU A 200 -32.17 -44.61 -14.25
CA GLU A 200 -33.38 -44.99 -13.52
C GLU A 200 -33.69 -46.47 -13.82
N LYS A 201 -33.75 -47.30 -12.75
CA LYS A 201 -34.29 -48.65 -12.89
C LYS A 201 -35.79 -48.52 -13.19
N PRO A 202 -36.32 -49.22 -14.23
CA PRO A 202 -37.74 -49.16 -14.49
C PRO A 202 -38.48 -49.76 -13.25
N SER A 203 -39.36 -48.98 -12.66
CA SER A 203 -40.30 -49.44 -11.64
C SER A 203 -41.24 -50.43 -12.29
N MET A 204 -41.11 -51.74 -11.96
CA MET A 204 -42.12 -52.71 -12.28
C MET A 204 -43.39 -52.38 -11.47
N LYS A 205 -44.38 -51.83 -12.15
CA LYS A 205 -45.75 -51.85 -11.62
C LYS A 205 -46.18 -53.28 -11.59
N THR A 206 -46.37 -53.89 -10.40
CA THR A 206 -47.12 -55.08 -10.17
C THR A 206 -48.58 -54.81 -10.61
N VAL A 207 -48.91 -55.40 -11.71
CA VAL A 207 -50.35 -55.52 -12.10
C VAL A 207 -50.91 -56.52 -11.12
N GLU A 208 -51.67 -56.05 -10.14
CA GLU A 208 -52.60 -56.90 -9.36
C GLU A 208 -53.75 -57.31 -10.31
N GLU A 209 -53.74 -58.55 -10.63
CA GLU A 209 -54.84 -59.25 -11.37
C GLU A 209 -55.95 -59.54 -10.39
N ASP A 210 -57.00 -58.75 -10.46
CA ASP A 210 -58.30 -59.09 -9.78
C ASP A 210 -58.97 -60.26 -10.49
N SER A 211 -59.17 -61.37 -9.75
CA SER A 211 -60.08 -62.46 -10.08
C SER A 211 -61.26 -62.47 -9.09
#